data_99b960302fec2742d7b46f2d9a701221
#
_entry.id   99b960302fec2742d7b46f2d9a701221
#
_cell.length_a   1.000
_cell.length_b   1.000
_cell.length_c   1.000
_cell.angle_alpha   90.00
_cell.angle_beta   90.00
_cell.angle_gamma   90.00
#
_symmetry.space_group_name_H-M   'P 1'
#
loop_
_entity.id
_entity.type
_entity.pdbx_description
1 polymer ?
#
loop_
_entity_poly.entity_id
_entity_poly.type
_entity_poly.pdbx_seq_one_letter_code
_entity_poly.pdbx_strand_id
1 'polypeptide(L)'
;MGKLKLTVACSEYDYLQPLIERKIAPEGIDLNLIFVESGTRHMRMYRHGEYDACEFSMCSYLVARGQDIDWLQAIPFFPRRMFGHKFCFVRAGSGVKKPSDLKGRRIGLRTYENTLALVVKGMFMHNYDVPVTEVTWVLVNQEPVGVKLPPNIKVERIEGGKKLADLLAAGEIDAEVEPDLPQAWLRGAKTLERLFPDFKREEQEYYRKARIFPIMHPIVIKKEILDRDPWVATSLYDAFYRARKSYNEFMQQPHRLSFAWGGAYLEEEKKFFGKDPFYQGLKENRHDIETMIQFAQDQGLLARPLTVDELFTENTRGT
;
A
#
# COMPACT_ATOMS: atom_id res chain seq x y z
N MET A 1 -12.81 26.71 23.71
CA MET A 1 -11.43 26.39 23.33
C MET A 1 -11.31 26.47 21.80
N GLY A 2 -10.18 27.01 21.27
CA GLY A 2 -9.94 26.98 19.84
C GLY A 2 -9.71 25.56 19.34
N LYS A 3 -10.01 25.29 18.06
CA LYS A 3 -9.73 23.98 17.45
C LYS A 3 -8.22 23.75 17.35
N LEU A 4 -7.78 22.50 17.54
CA LEU A 4 -6.38 22.08 17.33
C LEU A 4 -6.08 22.11 15.83
N LYS A 5 -5.07 22.86 15.40
CA LYS A 5 -4.65 22.87 14.00
C LYS A 5 -3.77 21.65 13.72
N LEU A 6 -4.13 20.86 12.72
CA LEU A 6 -3.35 19.70 12.28
C LEU A 6 -3.23 19.68 10.76
N THR A 7 -2.00 19.45 10.29
CA THR A 7 -1.70 19.20 8.87
C THR A 7 -1.62 17.69 8.63
N VAL A 8 -2.51 17.20 7.76
CA VAL A 8 -2.58 15.79 7.36
C VAL A 8 -2.25 15.66 5.87
N ALA A 9 -1.20 14.92 5.53
CA ALA A 9 -0.80 14.69 4.14
C ALA A 9 -1.32 13.34 3.63
N CYS A 10 -2.03 13.35 2.50
CA CYS A 10 -2.57 12.15 1.84
C CYS A 10 -2.32 12.17 0.33
N SER A 11 -2.63 11.07 -0.34
CA SER A 11 -2.91 11.10 -1.79
C SER A 11 -4.31 11.68 -2.02
N GLU A 12 -4.52 12.23 -3.21
CA GLU A 12 -5.84 12.72 -3.62
C GLU A 12 -6.72 11.52 -3.99
N TYR A 13 -7.70 11.24 -3.12
CA TYR A 13 -8.71 10.21 -3.34
C TYR A 13 -10.09 10.83 -3.50
N ASP A 14 -10.90 10.25 -4.39
CA ASP A 14 -12.27 10.65 -4.68
C ASP A 14 -13.17 10.68 -3.42
N TYR A 15 -13.02 9.70 -2.53
CA TYR A 15 -13.80 9.61 -1.28
C TYR A 15 -13.40 10.65 -0.21
N LEU A 16 -12.32 11.41 -0.39
CA LEU A 16 -11.94 12.50 0.51
C LEU A 16 -12.68 13.81 0.21
N GLN A 17 -13.44 13.87 -0.89
CA GLN A 17 -14.16 15.08 -1.29
C GLN A 17 -15.01 15.71 -0.18
N PRO A 18 -15.73 14.94 0.68
CA PRO A 18 -16.49 15.55 1.79
C PRO A 18 -15.62 16.25 2.85
N LEU A 19 -14.36 15.80 3.05
CA LEU A 19 -13.40 16.47 3.93
C LEU A 19 -12.84 17.74 3.27
N ILE A 20 -12.53 17.68 1.97
CA ILE A 20 -12.02 18.80 1.18
C ILE A 20 -13.04 19.95 1.18
N GLU A 21 -14.30 19.63 0.95
CA GLU A 21 -15.42 20.57 0.94
C GLU A 21 -15.87 21.01 2.35
N ARG A 22 -15.24 20.47 3.41
CA ARG A 22 -15.60 20.71 4.81
C ARG A 22 -17.06 20.37 5.16
N LYS A 23 -17.71 19.50 4.38
CA LYS A 23 -19.03 18.93 4.71
C LYS A 23 -18.92 17.95 5.87
N ILE A 24 -17.76 17.30 5.98
CA ILE A 24 -17.34 16.47 7.11
C ILE A 24 -16.04 17.08 7.65
N ALA A 25 -15.95 17.20 8.96
CA ALA A 25 -14.75 17.66 9.64
C ALA A 25 -14.50 16.82 10.89
N PRO A 26 -13.23 16.59 11.30
CA PRO A 26 -12.92 15.98 12.57
C PRO A 26 -13.31 16.90 13.73
N GLU A 27 -13.89 16.32 14.78
CA GLU A 27 -14.32 17.08 15.94
C GLU A 27 -13.10 17.66 16.68
N GLY A 28 -13.20 18.94 17.09
CA GLY A 28 -12.13 19.63 17.81
C GLY A 28 -10.88 19.97 16.96
N ILE A 29 -10.81 19.59 15.69
CA ILE A 29 -9.65 19.79 14.82
C ILE A 29 -9.98 20.79 13.70
N ASP A 30 -9.08 21.75 13.48
CA ASP A 30 -9.00 22.56 12.27
C ASP A 30 -8.05 21.87 11.30
N LEU A 31 -8.62 21.05 10.41
CA LEU A 31 -7.88 20.17 9.51
C LEU A 31 -7.34 20.94 8.29
N ASN A 32 -6.03 20.93 8.15
CA ASN A 32 -5.31 21.29 6.92
C ASN A 32 -4.97 19.99 6.16
N LEU A 33 -5.83 19.58 5.23
CA LEU A 33 -5.60 18.40 4.40
C LEU A 33 -4.80 18.81 3.15
N ILE A 34 -3.62 18.22 2.96
CA ILE A 34 -2.76 18.50 1.82
C ILE A 34 -2.50 17.23 1.00
N PHE A 35 -2.33 17.41 -0.31
CA PHE A 35 -2.08 16.31 -1.23
C PHE A 35 -0.63 16.30 -1.66
N VAL A 36 0.04 15.19 -1.39
CA VAL A 36 1.45 14.97 -1.70
C VAL A 36 1.62 13.57 -2.27
N GLU A 37 2.39 13.45 -3.34
CA GLU A 37 2.69 12.15 -3.97
C GLU A 37 3.31 11.16 -2.95
N SER A 38 2.94 9.86 -3.05
CA SER A 38 3.25 8.84 -2.03
C SER A 38 4.72 8.74 -1.67
N GLY A 39 5.61 8.59 -2.65
CA GLY A 39 7.04 8.41 -2.40
C GLY A 39 7.65 9.61 -1.69
N THR A 40 7.33 10.82 -2.18
CA THR A 40 7.77 12.09 -1.58
C THR A 40 7.22 12.26 -0.17
N ARG A 41 5.92 11.99 0.03
CA ARG A 41 5.24 12.11 1.33
C ARG A 41 5.88 11.22 2.39
N HIS A 42 6.10 9.94 2.06
CA HIS A 42 6.68 8.98 3.00
C HIS A 42 8.08 9.39 3.43
N MET A 43 8.94 9.82 2.48
CA MET A 43 10.29 10.27 2.78
C MET A 43 10.30 11.55 3.63
N ARG A 44 9.47 12.54 3.29
CA ARG A 44 9.38 13.81 4.02
C ARG A 44 8.84 13.59 5.44
N MET A 45 7.84 12.72 5.61
CA MET A 45 7.35 12.36 6.94
C MET A 45 8.42 11.65 7.74
N TYR A 46 9.00 10.57 7.20
CA TYR A 46 9.91 9.75 7.97
C TYR A 46 11.22 10.47 8.34
N ARG A 47 11.80 11.22 7.40
CA ARG A 47 13.09 11.90 7.62
C ARG A 47 12.98 13.23 8.35
N HIS A 48 11.89 13.95 8.19
CA HIS A 48 11.75 15.33 8.64
C HIS A 48 10.57 15.56 9.58
N GLY A 49 9.69 14.59 9.76
CA GLY A 49 8.47 14.77 10.56
C GLY A 49 7.61 15.93 10.08
N GLU A 50 7.56 16.16 8.77
CA GLU A 50 7.05 17.40 8.18
C GLU A 50 5.57 17.64 8.45
N TYR A 51 4.78 16.57 8.61
CA TYR A 51 3.34 16.63 8.82
C TYR A 51 2.98 16.19 10.24
N ASP A 52 1.83 16.59 10.75
CA ASP A 52 1.30 16.11 12.04
C ASP A 52 0.79 14.67 11.93
N ALA A 53 0.19 14.35 10.81
CA ALA A 53 -0.21 13.01 10.42
C ALA A 53 -0.09 12.83 8.91
N CYS A 54 0.01 11.58 8.45
CA CYS A 54 -0.02 11.32 7.00
C CYS A 54 -0.46 9.88 6.69
N GLU A 55 -0.90 9.68 5.46
CA GLU A 55 -0.94 8.38 4.84
C GLU A 55 0.48 7.88 4.63
N PHE A 56 0.82 6.70 5.17
CA PHE A 56 2.18 6.18 5.20
C PHE A 56 2.27 4.75 4.65
N SER A 57 3.44 4.36 4.12
CA SER A 57 3.66 2.99 3.62
C SER A 57 3.49 1.97 4.75
N MET A 58 2.62 0.97 4.56
CA MET A 58 2.42 -0.10 5.54
C MET A 58 3.71 -0.88 5.78
N CYS A 59 4.46 -1.22 4.72
CA CYS A 59 5.71 -1.94 4.85
C CYS A 59 6.77 -1.13 5.62
N SER A 60 7.00 0.15 5.24
CA SER A 60 7.94 1.01 5.97
C SER A 60 7.53 1.22 7.42
N TYR A 61 6.21 1.27 7.70
CA TYR A 61 5.70 1.33 9.06
C TYR A 61 6.04 0.06 9.85
N LEU A 62 5.81 -1.13 9.28
CA LEU A 62 6.18 -2.41 9.89
C LEU A 62 7.69 -2.50 10.14
N VAL A 63 8.53 -2.08 9.17
CA VAL A 63 9.99 -2.05 9.31
C VAL A 63 10.42 -1.15 10.47
N ALA A 64 9.86 0.06 10.57
CA ALA A 64 10.14 1.00 11.65
C ALA A 64 9.74 0.41 13.02
N ARG A 65 8.53 -0.14 13.12
CA ARG A 65 8.04 -0.77 14.36
C ARG A 65 8.86 -1.99 14.77
N GLY A 66 9.31 -2.78 13.80
CA GLY A 66 10.21 -3.91 14.02
C GLY A 66 11.59 -3.52 14.56
N GLN A 67 12.00 -2.26 14.40
CA GLN A 67 13.23 -1.66 14.93
C GLN A 67 13.00 -0.82 16.19
N ASP A 68 11.84 -0.95 16.83
CA ASP A 68 11.41 -0.17 18.00
C ASP A 68 11.36 1.35 17.78
N ILE A 69 11.23 1.76 16.52
CA ILE A 69 11.01 3.17 16.15
C ILE A 69 9.51 3.45 16.26
N ASP A 70 9.10 4.22 17.29
CA ASP A 70 7.69 4.36 17.71
C ASP A 70 7.15 5.79 17.69
N TRP A 71 7.89 6.75 17.15
CA TRP A 71 7.47 8.16 17.09
C TRP A 71 6.26 8.44 16.18
N LEU A 72 5.88 7.44 15.35
CA LEU A 72 4.63 7.39 14.59
C LEU A 72 3.74 6.28 15.13
N GLN A 73 2.43 6.56 15.22
CA GLN A 73 1.44 5.59 15.64
C GLN A 73 0.27 5.58 14.66
N ALA A 74 -0.14 4.40 14.20
CA ALA A 74 -1.22 4.29 13.23
C ALA A 74 -2.62 4.34 13.89
N ILE A 75 -3.59 4.83 13.11
CA ILE A 75 -5.02 4.57 13.30
C ILE A 75 -5.49 3.58 12.23
N PRO A 76 -6.51 2.73 12.50
CA PRO A 76 -6.92 1.66 11.58
C PRO A 76 -7.86 2.17 10.47
N PHE A 77 -7.49 3.30 9.88
CA PHE A 77 -8.03 3.79 8.62
C PHE A 77 -7.01 3.54 7.51
N PHE A 78 -7.45 2.84 6.47
CA PHE A 78 -6.60 2.36 5.38
C PHE A 78 -7.01 3.02 4.06
N PRO A 79 -6.38 4.16 3.72
CA PRO A 79 -6.73 4.94 2.53
C PRO A 79 -6.58 4.16 1.23
N ARG A 80 -5.58 3.29 1.15
CA ARG A 80 -5.22 2.58 -0.07
C ARG A 80 -5.10 1.09 0.14
N ARG A 81 -5.81 0.34 -0.71
CA ARG A 81 -5.71 -1.11 -0.85
C ARG A 81 -5.57 -1.47 -2.31
N MET A 82 -4.84 -2.52 -2.60
CA MET A 82 -4.74 -3.02 -3.97
C MET A 82 -4.10 -4.40 -4.02
N PHE A 83 -4.52 -5.20 -4.99
CA PHE A 83 -3.82 -6.41 -5.37
C PHE A 83 -2.54 -6.09 -6.14
N GLY A 84 -1.60 -7.04 -6.17
CA GLY A 84 -0.30 -6.86 -6.81
C GLY A 84 -0.20 -7.35 -8.24
N HIS A 85 -1.07 -8.28 -8.67
CA HIS A 85 -0.93 -9.00 -9.94
C HIS A 85 -0.86 -8.08 -11.17
N LYS A 86 -1.72 -7.07 -11.23
CA LYS A 86 -1.78 -6.12 -12.36
C LYS A 86 -0.53 -5.26 -12.53
N PHE A 87 0.35 -5.22 -11.52
CA PHE A 87 1.55 -4.38 -11.48
C PHE A 87 2.85 -5.16 -11.76
N CYS A 88 2.75 -6.45 -12.07
CA CYS A 88 3.88 -7.28 -12.47
C CYS A 88 4.03 -7.25 -13.99
N PHE A 89 5.12 -6.66 -14.48
CA PHE A 89 5.42 -6.59 -15.91
C PHE A 89 6.68 -7.38 -16.24
N VAL A 90 6.72 -7.96 -17.42
CA VAL A 90 7.85 -8.68 -17.98
C VAL A 90 8.17 -8.13 -19.37
N ARG A 91 9.39 -8.34 -19.84
CA ARG A 91 9.76 -7.97 -21.21
C ARG A 91 9.09 -8.92 -22.21
N ALA A 92 8.45 -8.37 -23.22
CA ALA A 92 7.83 -9.15 -24.29
C ALA A 92 8.86 -10.09 -24.95
N GLY A 93 8.47 -11.33 -25.16
CA GLY A 93 9.34 -12.35 -25.74
C GLY A 93 10.47 -12.85 -24.84
N SER A 94 10.49 -12.49 -23.55
CA SER A 94 11.52 -12.98 -22.59
C SER A 94 11.41 -14.47 -22.23
N GLY A 95 10.31 -15.11 -22.59
CA GLY A 95 9.99 -16.49 -22.21
C GLY A 95 9.41 -16.62 -20.80
N VAL A 96 9.29 -15.54 -20.01
CA VAL A 96 8.62 -15.53 -18.70
C VAL A 96 7.12 -15.47 -18.92
N LYS A 97 6.39 -16.51 -18.55
CA LYS A 97 4.94 -16.63 -18.73
C LYS A 97 4.16 -16.81 -17.43
N LYS A 98 4.84 -17.21 -16.36
CA LYS A 98 4.26 -17.46 -15.03
C LYS A 98 5.27 -17.13 -13.94
N PRO A 99 4.84 -16.91 -12.69
CA PRO A 99 5.75 -16.53 -11.61
C PRO A 99 6.92 -17.51 -11.39
N SER A 100 6.71 -18.82 -11.52
CA SER A 100 7.78 -19.82 -11.34
C SER A 100 8.93 -19.68 -12.34
N ASP A 101 8.71 -19.04 -13.50
CA ASP A 101 9.76 -18.77 -14.49
C ASP A 101 10.72 -17.64 -14.02
N LEU A 102 10.37 -16.95 -12.93
CA LEU A 102 11.18 -15.89 -12.32
C LEU A 102 12.26 -16.44 -11.35
N LYS A 103 12.26 -17.73 -11.04
CA LYS A 103 13.33 -18.35 -10.24
C LYS A 103 14.68 -18.16 -10.94
N GLY A 104 15.69 -17.70 -10.19
CA GLY A 104 17.01 -17.37 -10.72
C GLY A 104 17.07 -16.05 -11.53
N ARG A 105 15.96 -15.35 -11.69
CA ARG A 105 15.86 -14.13 -12.49
C ARG A 105 16.08 -12.86 -11.66
N ARG A 106 16.15 -11.73 -12.38
CA ARG A 106 16.34 -10.39 -11.84
C ARG A 106 15.01 -9.64 -11.87
N ILE A 107 14.48 -9.25 -10.70
CA ILE A 107 13.23 -8.51 -10.58
C ILE A 107 13.51 -7.11 -10.05
N GLY A 108 13.09 -6.10 -10.80
CA GLY A 108 13.22 -4.70 -10.45
C GLY A 108 12.13 -4.23 -9.49
N LEU A 109 12.54 -3.50 -8.45
CA LEU A 109 11.69 -2.83 -7.47
C LEU A 109 12.18 -1.40 -7.26
N ARG A 110 11.30 -0.48 -6.88
CA ARG A 110 11.76 0.84 -6.40
C ARG A 110 12.62 0.68 -5.14
N THR A 111 12.09 0.01 -4.14
CA THR A 111 12.74 -0.31 -2.87
C THR A 111 12.29 -1.69 -2.42
N TYR A 112 13.08 -2.37 -1.60
CA TYR A 112 12.72 -3.68 -1.06
C TYR A 112 11.58 -3.58 -0.04
N GLU A 113 11.51 -2.49 0.73
CA GLU A 113 10.48 -2.20 1.73
C GLU A 113 9.26 -1.44 1.18
N ASN A 114 9.07 -1.36 -0.14
CA ASN A 114 7.83 -0.84 -0.74
C ASN A 114 6.66 -1.79 -0.44
N THR A 115 5.49 -1.27 -0.08
CA THR A 115 4.35 -2.12 0.30
C THR A 115 3.86 -3.01 -0.84
N LEU A 116 3.81 -2.50 -2.07
CA LEU A 116 3.46 -3.35 -3.22
C LEU A 116 4.48 -4.48 -3.40
N ALA A 117 5.78 -4.19 -3.23
CA ALA A 117 6.83 -5.19 -3.28
C ALA A 117 6.68 -6.24 -2.15
N LEU A 118 6.34 -5.81 -0.92
CA LEU A 118 6.02 -6.71 0.18
C LEU A 118 4.89 -7.68 -0.20
N VAL A 119 3.79 -7.15 -0.74
CA VAL A 119 2.62 -7.95 -1.14
C VAL A 119 2.97 -8.93 -2.27
N VAL A 120 3.64 -8.45 -3.32
CA VAL A 120 3.99 -9.30 -4.47
C VAL A 120 4.99 -10.39 -4.09
N LYS A 121 6.01 -10.08 -3.28
CA LYS A 121 6.95 -11.08 -2.75
C LYS A 121 6.23 -12.12 -1.89
N GLY A 122 5.34 -11.68 -0.98
CA GLY A 122 4.52 -12.57 -0.16
C GLY A 122 3.62 -13.48 -1.02
N MET A 123 2.93 -12.90 -2.00
CA MET A 123 2.13 -13.64 -2.97
C MET A 123 2.99 -14.67 -3.76
N PHE A 124 4.16 -14.29 -4.24
CA PHE A 124 5.06 -15.18 -4.96
C PHE A 124 5.52 -16.35 -4.10
N MET A 125 5.84 -16.11 -2.83
CA MET A 125 6.25 -17.17 -1.89
C MET A 125 5.09 -18.12 -1.58
N HIS A 126 3.94 -17.59 -1.18
CA HIS A 126 2.86 -18.39 -0.59
C HIS A 126 1.89 -18.97 -1.63
N ASN A 127 1.80 -18.40 -2.83
CA ASN A 127 0.82 -18.82 -3.83
C ASN A 127 1.44 -19.36 -5.13
N TYR A 128 2.71 -19.04 -5.41
CA TYR A 128 3.35 -19.38 -6.68
C TYR A 128 4.69 -20.12 -6.51
N ASP A 129 5.06 -20.49 -5.28
CA ASP A 129 6.31 -21.23 -4.99
C ASP A 129 7.58 -20.53 -5.55
N VAL A 130 7.69 -19.21 -5.35
CA VAL A 130 8.87 -18.42 -5.72
C VAL A 130 9.43 -17.77 -4.45
N PRO A 131 10.37 -18.43 -3.74
CA PRO A 131 11.00 -17.88 -2.56
C PRO A 131 11.81 -16.62 -2.87
N VAL A 132 11.83 -15.66 -1.94
CA VAL A 132 12.60 -14.40 -2.10
C VAL A 132 14.10 -14.64 -2.25
N THR A 133 14.60 -15.80 -1.80
CA THR A 133 16.01 -16.20 -1.88
C THR A 133 16.41 -16.76 -3.25
N GLU A 134 15.43 -17.14 -4.08
CA GLU A 134 15.67 -17.68 -5.43
C GLU A 134 15.64 -16.59 -6.53
N VAL A 135 15.48 -15.32 -6.16
CA VAL A 135 15.39 -14.16 -7.05
C VAL A 135 16.48 -13.16 -6.68
N THR A 136 17.00 -12.44 -7.67
CA THR A 136 17.84 -11.25 -7.44
C THR A 136 16.98 -10.00 -7.51
N TRP A 137 16.85 -9.27 -6.40
CA TRP A 137 16.05 -8.06 -6.29
C TRP A 137 16.88 -6.84 -6.67
N VAL A 138 16.51 -6.17 -7.76
CA VAL A 138 17.22 -4.99 -8.29
C VAL A 138 16.49 -3.74 -7.84
N LEU A 139 17.15 -2.89 -7.05
CA LEU A 139 16.56 -1.69 -6.43
C LEU A 139 17.11 -0.43 -7.10
N VAL A 140 16.23 0.52 -7.40
CA VAL A 140 16.58 1.80 -8.07
C VAL A 140 16.50 3.01 -7.15
N ASN A 141 15.89 2.89 -5.97
CA ASN A 141 15.77 3.96 -4.98
C ASN A 141 16.36 3.55 -3.62
N GLN A 142 16.61 4.56 -2.76
CA GLN A 142 16.98 4.33 -1.37
C GLN A 142 15.75 3.93 -0.54
N GLU A 143 15.97 3.02 0.42
CA GLU A 143 14.94 2.62 1.38
C GLU A 143 14.54 3.82 2.26
N PRO A 144 13.23 4.02 2.55
CA PRO A 144 12.79 5.06 3.47
C PRO A 144 13.33 4.87 4.89
N VAL A 145 13.13 3.69 5.48
CA VAL A 145 13.61 3.34 6.82
C VAL A 145 14.96 2.62 6.74
N GLY A 146 15.02 1.57 5.94
CA GLY A 146 16.16 0.71 5.79
C GLY A 146 16.17 -0.45 6.79
N VAL A 147 16.52 -1.63 6.30
CA VAL A 147 16.64 -2.85 7.09
C VAL A 147 17.87 -3.65 6.64
N LYS A 148 18.52 -4.31 7.59
CA LYS A 148 19.58 -5.27 7.27
C LYS A 148 18.94 -6.61 6.91
N LEU A 149 18.91 -6.90 5.62
CA LEU A 149 18.34 -8.15 5.12
C LEU A 149 19.24 -9.36 5.46
N PRO A 150 18.66 -10.57 5.60
CA PRO A 150 19.40 -11.82 5.70
C PRO A 150 20.35 -12.01 4.50
N PRO A 151 21.54 -12.61 4.72
CA PRO A 151 22.60 -12.70 3.69
C PRO A 151 22.23 -13.60 2.49
N ASN A 152 21.23 -14.46 2.64
CA ASN A 152 20.70 -15.32 1.58
C ASN A 152 19.71 -14.62 0.65
N ILE A 153 19.28 -13.39 0.96
CA ILE A 153 18.45 -12.56 0.09
C ILE A 153 19.38 -11.71 -0.80
N LYS A 154 19.33 -11.98 -2.10
CA LYS A 154 20.18 -11.30 -3.09
C LYS A 154 19.59 -9.96 -3.48
N VAL A 155 20.29 -8.88 -3.17
CA VAL A 155 19.87 -7.50 -3.51
C VAL A 155 20.99 -6.81 -4.27
N GLU A 156 20.65 -6.21 -5.39
CA GLU A 156 21.51 -5.33 -6.17
C GLU A 156 20.94 -3.92 -6.19
N ARG A 157 21.78 -2.91 -6.05
CA ARG A 157 21.37 -1.50 -6.13
C ARG A 157 21.92 -0.89 -7.39
N ILE A 158 21.03 -0.23 -8.16
CA ILE A 158 21.42 0.53 -9.35
C ILE A 158 21.29 2.00 -9.02
N GLU A 159 22.41 2.69 -9.08
CA GLU A 159 22.49 4.14 -8.88
C GLU A 159 22.21 4.91 -10.18
N GLY A 160 22.07 6.24 -10.06
CA GLY A 160 21.96 7.14 -11.22
C GLY A 160 20.53 7.40 -11.71
N GLY A 161 19.50 7.11 -10.90
CA GLY A 161 18.10 7.49 -11.21
C GLY A 161 17.50 6.76 -12.40
N LYS A 162 18.03 5.57 -12.74
CA LYS A 162 17.46 4.72 -13.80
C LYS A 162 16.03 4.32 -13.46
N LYS A 163 15.15 4.29 -14.47
CA LYS A 163 13.77 3.82 -14.32
C LYS A 163 13.69 2.32 -14.54
N LEU A 164 12.83 1.63 -13.79
CA LEU A 164 12.62 0.19 -13.93
C LEU A 164 12.22 -0.19 -15.35
N ALA A 165 11.30 0.55 -15.97
CA ALA A 165 10.86 0.29 -17.33
C ALA A 165 12.01 0.36 -18.38
N ASP A 166 13.00 1.22 -18.19
CA ASP A 166 14.16 1.32 -19.06
C ASP A 166 15.08 0.09 -18.89
N LEU A 167 15.30 -0.35 -17.62
CA LEU A 167 16.06 -1.56 -17.32
C LEU A 167 15.38 -2.82 -17.88
N LEU A 168 14.04 -2.89 -17.80
CA LEU A 168 13.26 -3.99 -18.33
C LEU A 168 13.33 -4.03 -19.85
N ALA A 169 13.20 -2.89 -20.52
CA ALA A 169 13.30 -2.77 -21.97
C ALA A 169 14.71 -3.15 -22.48
N ALA A 170 15.75 -2.76 -21.74
CA ALA A 170 17.15 -3.12 -22.04
C ALA A 170 17.48 -4.59 -21.75
N GLY A 171 16.62 -5.33 -21.02
CA GLY A 171 16.88 -6.70 -20.60
C GLY A 171 17.89 -6.80 -19.43
N GLU A 172 18.13 -5.69 -18.73
CA GLU A 172 18.96 -5.65 -17.51
C GLU A 172 18.21 -6.26 -16.31
N ILE A 173 16.89 -6.32 -16.36
CA ILE A 173 15.98 -7.05 -15.46
C ILE A 173 14.99 -7.88 -16.27
N ASP A 174 14.46 -8.95 -15.69
CA ASP A 174 13.51 -9.87 -16.35
C ASP A 174 12.05 -9.49 -16.08
N ALA A 175 11.79 -8.88 -14.93
CA ALA A 175 10.49 -8.37 -14.53
C ALA A 175 10.62 -7.10 -13.70
N GLU A 176 9.54 -6.32 -13.64
CA GLU A 176 9.40 -5.18 -12.72
C GLU A 176 8.10 -5.26 -11.94
N VAL A 177 8.13 -4.75 -10.71
CA VAL A 177 6.95 -4.55 -9.86
C VAL A 177 6.94 -3.11 -9.40
N GLU A 178 6.00 -2.33 -9.93
CA GLU A 178 5.90 -0.90 -9.65
C GLU A 178 4.43 -0.49 -9.50
N PRO A 179 4.06 0.37 -8.51
CA PRO A 179 2.67 0.78 -8.29
C PRO A 179 2.12 1.66 -9.41
N ASP A 180 2.98 2.32 -10.18
CA ASP A 180 2.59 3.09 -11.34
C ASP A 180 2.70 2.24 -12.60
N LEU A 181 1.73 2.38 -13.50
CA LEU A 181 1.81 1.69 -14.79
C LEU A 181 2.94 2.29 -15.64
N PRO A 182 3.79 1.45 -16.27
CA PRO A 182 4.86 1.94 -17.12
C PRO A 182 4.35 2.87 -18.21
N GLN A 183 5.00 4.01 -18.43
CA GLN A 183 4.60 4.98 -19.46
C GLN A 183 4.62 4.36 -20.87
N ALA A 184 5.55 3.46 -21.13
CA ALA A 184 5.61 2.70 -22.39
C ALA A 184 4.34 1.87 -22.58
N TRP A 185 3.87 1.18 -21.53
CA TRP A 185 2.62 0.43 -21.53
C TRP A 185 1.41 1.32 -21.82
N LEU A 186 1.29 2.45 -21.13
CA LEU A 186 0.19 3.40 -21.31
C LEU A 186 0.13 3.98 -22.74
N ARG A 187 1.27 4.06 -23.43
CA ARG A 187 1.37 4.48 -24.84
C ARG A 187 1.18 3.34 -25.84
N GLY A 188 0.85 2.13 -25.36
CA GLY A 188 0.60 0.98 -26.24
C GLY A 188 1.87 0.30 -26.79
N ALA A 189 3.03 0.51 -26.17
CA ALA A 189 4.27 -0.18 -26.57
C ALA A 189 4.11 -1.70 -26.37
N LYS A 190 4.55 -2.46 -27.37
CA LYS A 190 4.51 -3.94 -27.34
C LYS A 190 5.80 -4.57 -26.76
N THR A 191 6.63 -3.78 -26.12
CA THR A 191 7.90 -4.23 -25.51
C THR A 191 7.71 -4.83 -24.11
N LEU A 192 6.57 -4.58 -23.49
CA LEU A 192 6.20 -5.04 -22.16
C LEU A 192 4.91 -5.85 -22.21
N GLU A 193 4.83 -6.86 -21.36
CA GLU A 193 3.65 -7.70 -21.15
C GLU A 193 3.37 -7.80 -19.65
N ARG A 194 2.09 -7.97 -19.27
CA ARG A 194 1.76 -8.33 -17.91
C ARG A 194 2.12 -9.79 -17.65
N LEU A 195 2.77 -10.06 -16.53
CA LEU A 195 2.99 -11.43 -16.06
C LEU A 195 1.67 -12.18 -15.84
N PHE A 196 0.62 -11.45 -15.47
CA PHE A 196 -0.75 -11.93 -15.31
C PHE A 196 -1.67 -11.22 -16.32
N PRO A 197 -1.82 -11.75 -17.55
CA PRO A 197 -2.65 -11.11 -18.56
C PRO A 197 -4.11 -10.94 -18.13
N ASP A 198 -4.71 -11.96 -17.50
CA ASP A 198 -6.03 -11.92 -16.87
C ASP A 198 -5.90 -11.67 -15.36
N PHE A 199 -5.28 -10.54 -15.00
CA PHE A 199 -5.01 -10.20 -13.60
C PHE A 199 -6.28 -10.15 -12.73
N LYS A 200 -7.44 -9.77 -13.28
CA LYS A 200 -8.69 -9.73 -12.52
C LYS A 200 -9.09 -11.11 -12.02
N ARG A 201 -9.00 -12.13 -12.89
CA ARG A 201 -9.27 -13.52 -12.52
C ARG A 201 -8.26 -14.02 -11.48
N GLU A 202 -6.98 -13.75 -11.68
CA GLU A 202 -5.92 -14.13 -10.73
C GLU A 202 -6.13 -13.47 -9.35
N GLU A 203 -6.47 -12.18 -9.31
CA GLU A 203 -6.78 -11.43 -8.08
C GLU A 203 -8.03 -11.99 -7.37
N GLN A 204 -9.04 -12.39 -8.13
CA GLN A 204 -10.23 -13.06 -7.57
C GLN A 204 -9.89 -14.44 -6.99
N GLU A 205 -9.09 -15.25 -7.68
CA GLU A 205 -8.66 -16.57 -7.20
C GLU A 205 -7.76 -16.43 -5.96
N TYR A 206 -6.85 -15.46 -5.96
CA TYR A 206 -6.03 -15.11 -4.80
C TYR A 206 -6.91 -14.75 -3.60
N TYR A 207 -7.88 -13.84 -3.78
CA TYR A 207 -8.79 -13.45 -2.69
C TYR A 207 -9.63 -14.62 -2.17
N ARG A 208 -10.10 -15.52 -3.04
CA ARG A 208 -10.86 -16.73 -2.60
C ARG A 208 -10.03 -17.63 -1.70
N LYS A 209 -8.72 -17.73 -1.96
CA LYS A 209 -7.79 -18.58 -1.20
C LYS A 209 -7.26 -17.90 0.06
N ALA A 210 -6.69 -16.73 -0.10
CA ALA A 210 -5.98 -16.02 0.96
C ALA A 210 -6.90 -15.17 1.85
N ARG A 211 -8.08 -14.78 1.34
CA ARG A 211 -9.05 -13.91 2.04
C ARG A 211 -8.48 -12.54 2.45
N ILE A 212 -7.48 -12.06 1.75
CA ILE A 212 -6.85 -10.76 1.97
C ILE A 212 -7.06 -9.83 0.77
N PHE A 213 -7.46 -8.59 1.03
CA PHE A 213 -7.32 -7.47 0.10
C PHE A 213 -6.24 -6.54 0.66
N PRO A 214 -5.00 -6.57 0.11
CA PRO A 214 -3.83 -6.04 0.76
C PRO A 214 -3.91 -4.55 1.08
N ILE A 215 -3.55 -4.21 2.32
CA ILE A 215 -3.45 -2.83 2.81
C ILE A 215 -2.13 -2.22 2.32
N MET A 216 -2.22 -1.14 1.53
CA MET A 216 -1.02 -0.44 1.10
C MET A 216 -0.54 0.59 2.13
N HIS A 217 -1.49 1.33 2.70
CA HIS A 217 -1.17 2.46 3.56
C HIS A 217 -2.14 2.56 4.75
N PRO A 218 -1.67 2.76 5.99
CA PRO A 218 -2.44 3.30 7.11
C PRO A 218 -2.31 4.83 7.17
N ILE A 219 -3.14 5.49 7.98
CA ILE A 219 -2.86 6.85 8.48
C ILE A 219 -2.02 6.72 9.75
N VAL A 220 -0.88 7.41 9.79
CA VAL A 220 -0.02 7.53 10.98
C VAL A 220 -0.06 8.95 11.52
N ILE A 221 0.05 9.08 12.84
CA ILE A 221 0.04 10.35 13.59
C ILE A 221 1.32 10.39 14.41
N LYS A 222 1.93 11.55 14.58
CA LYS A 222 3.05 11.73 15.50
C LYS A 222 2.65 11.35 16.93
N LYS A 223 3.47 10.52 17.55
CA LYS A 223 3.21 10.05 18.92
C LYS A 223 3.13 11.21 19.93
N GLU A 224 3.96 12.24 19.76
CA GLU A 224 3.93 13.45 20.63
C GLU A 224 2.57 14.16 20.64
N ILE A 225 1.82 14.12 19.52
CA ILE A 225 0.47 14.68 19.44
C ILE A 225 -0.50 13.77 20.22
N LEU A 226 -0.39 12.46 20.04
CA LEU A 226 -1.26 11.49 20.70
C LEU A 226 -1.02 11.41 22.21
N ASP A 227 0.23 11.58 22.66
CA ASP A 227 0.58 11.61 24.08
C ASP A 227 -0.04 12.84 24.77
N ARG A 228 -0.13 13.98 24.07
CA ARG A 228 -0.76 15.20 24.58
C ARG A 228 -2.28 15.20 24.42
N ASP A 229 -2.76 14.78 23.25
CA ASP A 229 -4.16 14.87 22.82
C ASP A 229 -4.65 13.52 22.28
N PRO A 230 -4.86 12.47 23.12
CA PRO A 230 -5.19 11.11 22.65
C PRO A 230 -6.47 11.03 21.83
N TRP A 231 -7.42 11.95 22.05
CA TRP A 231 -8.69 12.04 21.32
C TRP A 231 -8.54 12.34 19.83
N VAL A 232 -7.38 12.87 19.40
CA VAL A 232 -7.08 13.16 17.99
C VAL A 232 -7.19 11.91 17.13
N ALA A 233 -6.75 10.74 17.64
CA ALA A 233 -6.82 9.48 16.91
C ALA A 233 -8.26 9.10 16.53
N THR A 234 -9.17 9.14 17.49
CA THR A 234 -10.59 8.79 17.27
C THR A 234 -11.29 9.83 16.41
N SER A 235 -11.00 11.11 16.60
CA SER A 235 -11.59 12.20 15.82
C SER A 235 -11.18 12.15 14.35
N LEU A 236 -9.91 11.90 14.05
CA LEU A 236 -9.44 11.72 12.68
C LEU A 236 -10.02 10.44 12.06
N TYR A 237 -9.96 9.31 12.79
CA TYR A 237 -10.54 8.05 12.31
C TYR A 237 -12.01 8.23 11.92
N ASP A 238 -12.83 8.80 12.80
CA ASP A 238 -14.25 9.01 12.56
C ASP A 238 -14.51 9.92 11.35
N ALA A 239 -13.76 11.00 11.21
CA ALA A 239 -13.92 11.91 10.07
C ALA A 239 -13.59 11.24 8.73
N PHE A 240 -12.49 10.50 8.64
CA PHE A 240 -12.13 9.73 7.46
C PHE A 240 -13.14 8.61 7.18
N TYR A 241 -13.59 7.90 8.20
CA TYR A 241 -14.60 6.85 8.07
C TYR A 241 -15.92 7.39 7.53
N ARG A 242 -16.41 8.51 8.08
CA ARG A 242 -17.65 9.17 7.60
C ARG A 242 -17.50 9.66 6.16
N ALA A 243 -16.33 10.19 5.78
CA ALA A 243 -16.07 10.59 4.41
C ALA A 243 -16.17 9.40 3.45
N ARG A 244 -15.53 8.27 3.78
CA ARG A 244 -15.62 7.03 3.00
C ARG A 244 -17.06 6.52 2.91
N LYS A 245 -17.80 6.51 4.02
CA LYS A 245 -19.20 6.08 4.04
C LYS A 245 -20.07 6.95 3.14
N SER A 246 -19.93 8.28 3.23
CA SER A 246 -20.66 9.23 2.36
C SER A 246 -20.35 9.02 0.88
N TYR A 247 -19.10 8.74 0.54
CA TYR A 247 -18.71 8.41 -0.83
C TYR A 247 -19.34 7.09 -1.30
N ASN A 248 -19.37 6.06 -0.47
CA ASN A 248 -20.01 4.78 -0.81
C ASN A 248 -21.51 4.95 -1.09
N GLU A 249 -22.21 5.84 -0.36
CA GLU A 249 -23.61 6.19 -0.62
C GLU A 249 -23.75 6.96 -1.96
N PHE A 250 -22.81 7.86 -2.26
CA PHE A 250 -22.77 8.57 -3.54
C PHE A 250 -22.60 7.60 -4.72
N MET A 251 -21.69 6.61 -4.62
CA MET A 251 -21.40 5.64 -5.65
C MET A 251 -22.57 4.69 -5.97
N GLN A 252 -23.55 4.57 -5.07
CA GLN A 252 -24.75 3.76 -5.32
C GLN A 252 -25.68 4.33 -6.39
N GLN A 253 -25.42 5.56 -6.84
CA GLN A 253 -26.20 6.22 -7.89
C GLN A 253 -25.43 6.18 -9.22
N PRO A 254 -25.68 5.19 -10.11
CA PRO A 254 -24.88 4.95 -11.30
C PRO A 254 -24.75 6.16 -12.24
N HIS A 255 -25.80 7.01 -12.29
CA HIS A 255 -25.81 8.23 -13.12
C HIS A 255 -24.81 9.31 -12.67
N ARG A 256 -24.22 9.15 -11.46
CA ARG A 256 -23.18 10.05 -10.92
C ARG A 256 -21.76 9.62 -11.30
N LEU A 257 -21.61 8.42 -11.88
CA LEU A 257 -20.33 7.87 -12.25
C LEU A 257 -19.97 8.26 -13.68
N SER A 258 -18.73 8.71 -13.88
CA SER A 258 -18.20 9.06 -15.20
C SER A 258 -17.68 7.84 -15.98
N PHE A 259 -18.27 6.65 -15.76
CA PHE A 259 -17.96 5.41 -16.46
C PHE A 259 -19.21 4.82 -17.06
N ALA A 260 -19.19 4.49 -18.36
CA ALA A 260 -20.34 3.92 -19.06
C ALA A 260 -20.89 2.64 -18.36
N TRP A 261 -20.01 1.83 -17.82
CA TRP A 261 -20.33 0.56 -17.16
C TRP A 261 -20.06 0.59 -15.65
N GLY A 262 -19.94 1.77 -15.04
CA GLY A 262 -19.60 1.92 -13.63
C GLY A 262 -20.55 1.19 -12.69
N GLY A 263 -21.87 1.25 -12.95
CA GLY A 263 -22.89 0.51 -12.18
C GLY A 263 -22.69 -1.00 -12.23
N ALA A 264 -22.44 -1.55 -13.44
CA ALA A 264 -22.22 -2.98 -13.61
C ALA A 264 -20.95 -3.46 -12.89
N TYR A 265 -19.88 -2.66 -12.92
CA TYR A 265 -18.66 -2.98 -12.16
C TYR A 265 -18.88 -2.96 -10.65
N LEU A 266 -19.64 -2.01 -10.12
CA LEU A 266 -20.00 -1.97 -8.70
C LEU A 266 -20.86 -3.16 -8.27
N GLU A 267 -21.81 -3.57 -9.09
CA GLU A 267 -22.66 -4.75 -8.82
C GLU A 267 -21.81 -6.02 -8.80
N GLU A 268 -20.91 -6.18 -9.79
CA GLU A 268 -19.99 -7.31 -9.85
C GLU A 268 -19.06 -7.36 -8.63
N GLU A 269 -18.48 -6.23 -8.23
CA GLU A 269 -17.62 -6.12 -7.07
C GLU A 269 -18.37 -6.46 -5.77
N LYS A 270 -19.57 -5.91 -5.55
CA LYS A 270 -20.42 -6.24 -4.43
C LYS A 270 -20.77 -7.73 -4.38
N LYS A 271 -21.12 -8.32 -5.54
CA LYS A 271 -21.41 -9.75 -5.63
C LYS A 271 -20.21 -10.62 -5.28
N PHE A 272 -19.01 -10.19 -5.69
CA PHE A 272 -17.77 -10.93 -5.45
C PHE A 272 -17.32 -10.86 -3.99
N PHE A 273 -17.22 -9.67 -3.40
CA PHE A 273 -16.71 -9.46 -2.04
C PHE A 273 -17.78 -9.70 -0.97
N GLY A 274 -19.06 -9.54 -1.29
CA GLY A 274 -20.17 -9.61 -0.33
C GLY A 274 -20.28 -8.41 0.62
N LYS A 275 -19.26 -7.55 0.66
CA LYS A 275 -19.19 -6.32 1.44
C LYS A 275 -18.33 -5.27 0.71
N ASP A 276 -18.25 -4.05 1.23
CA ASP A 276 -17.27 -3.06 0.74
C ASP A 276 -15.85 -3.63 0.93
N PRO A 277 -15.05 -3.83 -0.14
CA PRO A 277 -13.68 -4.35 -0.02
C PRO A 277 -12.73 -3.36 0.68
N PHE A 278 -13.09 -2.08 0.77
CA PHE A 278 -12.34 -1.05 1.50
C PHE A 278 -12.86 -0.87 2.93
N TYR A 279 -13.24 -1.99 3.59
CA TYR A 279 -13.65 -1.96 5.00
C TYR A 279 -12.55 -1.37 5.90
N GLN A 280 -12.97 -0.65 6.93
CA GLN A 280 -12.12 0.08 7.86
C GLN A 280 -12.24 -0.50 9.27
N GLY A 281 -11.37 -0.04 10.17
CA GLY A 281 -11.34 -0.50 11.56
C GLY A 281 -10.44 -1.71 11.78
N LEU A 282 -10.07 -1.96 13.03
CA LEU A 282 -9.08 -2.98 13.37
C LEU A 282 -9.66 -4.39 13.33
N LYS A 283 -10.89 -4.58 13.83
CA LYS A 283 -11.52 -5.90 13.89
C LYS A 283 -11.66 -6.55 12.53
N GLU A 284 -12.21 -5.82 11.58
CA GLU A 284 -12.44 -6.32 10.21
C GLU A 284 -11.13 -6.55 9.44
N ASN A 285 -10.05 -5.88 9.84
CA ASN A 285 -8.77 -5.89 9.16
C ASN A 285 -7.69 -6.75 9.83
N ARG A 286 -7.98 -7.37 10.96
CA ARG A 286 -7.00 -8.13 11.74
C ARG A 286 -6.28 -9.18 10.90
N HIS A 287 -7.02 -10.00 10.14
CA HIS A 287 -6.45 -11.01 9.25
C HIS A 287 -5.54 -10.42 8.16
N ASP A 288 -5.95 -9.31 7.55
CA ASP A 288 -5.14 -8.63 6.52
C ASP A 288 -3.81 -8.14 7.11
N ILE A 289 -3.86 -7.54 8.33
CA ILE A 289 -2.69 -7.01 9.02
C ILE A 289 -1.76 -8.14 9.47
N GLU A 290 -2.30 -9.22 10.05
CA GLU A 290 -1.53 -10.41 10.46
C GLU A 290 -0.81 -11.02 9.24
N THR A 291 -1.48 -11.10 8.10
CA THR A 291 -0.87 -11.58 6.84
C THR A 291 0.25 -10.64 6.37
N MET A 292 0.08 -9.32 6.48
CA MET A 292 1.13 -8.36 6.12
C MET A 292 2.35 -8.45 7.06
N ILE A 293 2.13 -8.68 8.36
CA ILE A 293 3.20 -8.93 9.34
C ILE A 293 3.94 -10.22 8.97
N GLN A 294 3.20 -11.30 8.66
CA GLN A 294 3.79 -12.57 8.25
C GLN A 294 4.64 -12.41 6.98
N PHE A 295 4.13 -11.72 5.97
CA PHE A 295 4.90 -11.42 4.77
C PHE A 295 6.19 -10.65 5.07
N ALA A 296 6.12 -9.67 5.96
CA ALA A 296 7.30 -8.90 6.36
C ALA A 296 8.32 -9.77 7.11
N GLN A 297 7.87 -10.67 7.97
CA GLN A 297 8.70 -11.62 8.69
C GLN A 297 9.42 -12.57 7.73
N ASP A 298 8.69 -13.21 6.81
CA ASP A 298 9.20 -14.20 5.87
C ASP A 298 10.20 -13.59 4.87
N GLN A 299 10.10 -12.29 4.62
CA GLN A 299 10.97 -11.54 3.72
C GLN A 299 12.17 -10.90 4.43
N GLY A 300 12.38 -11.19 5.72
CA GLY A 300 13.49 -10.65 6.49
C GLY A 300 13.43 -9.15 6.77
N LEU A 301 12.23 -8.56 6.70
CA LEU A 301 12.02 -7.13 6.90
C LEU A 301 11.85 -6.74 8.37
N LEU A 302 11.57 -7.68 9.27
CA LEU A 302 11.35 -7.42 10.68
C LEU A 302 12.56 -7.84 11.51
N ALA A 303 13.07 -6.93 12.34
CA ALA A 303 14.14 -7.22 13.31
C ALA A 303 13.63 -8.00 14.53
N ARG A 304 12.32 -7.89 14.84
CA ARG A 304 11.61 -8.67 15.86
C ARG A 304 10.18 -8.96 15.43
N PRO A 305 9.52 -9.96 16.05
CA PRO A 305 8.10 -10.20 15.85
C PRO A 305 7.27 -8.97 16.23
N LEU A 306 6.15 -8.76 15.52
CA LEU A 306 5.18 -7.71 15.78
C LEU A 306 3.80 -8.33 16.04
N THR A 307 3.03 -7.69 16.92
CA THR A 307 1.61 -7.97 17.12
C THR A 307 0.76 -6.89 16.48
N VAL A 308 -0.48 -7.23 16.10
CA VAL A 308 -1.41 -6.26 15.51
C VAL A 308 -1.66 -5.10 16.48
N ASP A 309 -1.83 -5.40 17.78
CA ASP A 309 -2.24 -4.41 18.77
C ASP A 309 -1.17 -3.34 19.05
N GLU A 310 0.13 -3.67 18.88
CA GLU A 310 1.20 -2.68 19.06
C GLU A 310 1.31 -1.68 17.90
N LEU A 311 0.71 -1.96 16.76
CA LEU A 311 0.74 -1.08 15.57
C LEU A 311 -0.24 0.09 15.68
N PHE A 312 -1.32 -0.03 16.47
CA PHE A 312 -2.42 0.93 16.48
C PHE A 312 -2.63 1.56 17.83
N THR A 313 -3.13 2.80 17.84
CA THR A 313 -3.47 3.54 19.06
C THR A 313 -4.52 2.78 19.86
N GLU A 314 -4.37 2.73 21.18
CA GLU A 314 -5.22 1.94 22.08
C GLU A 314 -6.70 2.29 21.92
N ASN A 315 -7.03 3.59 21.87
CA ASN A 315 -8.39 4.09 21.78
C ASN A 315 -9.10 3.84 20.44
N THR A 316 -8.36 3.33 19.42
CA THR A 316 -8.94 2.92 18.13
C THR A 316 -8.99 1.40 17.93
N ARG A 317 -8.45 0.60 18.86
CA ARG A 317 -8.43 -0.87 18.74
C ARG A 317 -9.82 -1.51 18.77
N GLY A 318 -10.78 -0.83 19.35
CA GLY A 318 -12.18 -1.28 19.41
C GLY A 318 -12.98 -1.13 18.11
N THR A 319 -12.41 -0.50 17.07
CA THR A 319 -13.11 -0.23 15.80
C THR A 319 -13.28 -1.46 14.93
#